data_a5daea1f8bbb2a89773bc5b5110acd83
#
_entry.id   a5daea1f8bbb2a89773bc5b5110acd83
#
_cell.length_a   1.000
_cell.length_b   1.000
_cell.length_c   1.000
_cell.angle_alpha   90.00
_cell.angle_beta   90.00
_cell.angle_gamma   90.00
#
_symmetry.space_group_name_H-M   'P 1'
#
loop_
_entity.id
_entity.type
_entity.pdbx_description
1 polymer ?
#
loop_
_entity_poly.entity_id
_entity_poly.type
_entity_poly.pdbx_seq_one_letter_code
_entity_poly.pdbx_strand_id
1 'polypeptide(L)'
;MECEHMAEQLHPEDIYQTLEHDIVTLKIKPGETISENQLCKRFGISRTPVRAALQRLEQNGFVQIIPCKGTIVTPINLDIVDQIVYQRTAVESMVLRDFIQVCSPKEYICLLYTSPSPRDYAA
;
A
#
# COMPACT_ATOMS: atom_id res chain seq x y z
N MET A 1 -6.38 -24.04 36.27
CA MET A 1 -6.68 -22.72 35.64
C MET A 1 -5.80 -22.62 34.44
N GLU A 2 -6.38 -23.07 33.33
CA GLU A 2 -5.71 -23.13 32.02
C GLU A 2 -5.87 -21.76 31.37
N CYS A 3 -4.79 -21.01 31.28
CA CYS A 3 -4.69 -19.90 30.36
C CYS A 3 -4.40 -20.50 28.97
N GLU A 4 -5.44 -20.89 28.26
CA GLU A 4 -5.36 -21.15 26.84
C GLU A 4 -4.97 -19.83 26.16
N HIS A 5 -3.72 -19.74 25.79
CA HIS A 5 -3.23 -18.77 24.81
C HIS A 5 -3.92 -19.12 23.50
N MET A 6 -5.03 -18.46 23.23
CA MET A 6 -5.56 -18.35 21.86
C MET A 6 -4.46 -17.64 21.06
N ALA A 7 -3.62 -18.43 20.42
CA ALA A 7 -2.80 -17.95 19.31
C ALA A 7 -3.78 -17.47 18.24
N GLU A 8 -4.05 -16.19 18.24
CA GLU A 8 -4.81 -15.50 17.23
C GLU A 8 -4.13 -15.82 15.90
N GLN A 9 -4.77 -16.70 15.13
CA GLN A 9 -4.25 -17.12 13.82
C GLN A 9 -4.28 -15.89 12.92
N LEU A 10 -3.17 -15.17 12.84
CA LEU A 10 -2.99 -14.06 11.92
C LEU A 10 -3.38 -14.51 10.50
N HIS A 11 -4.42 -13.90 9.98
CA HIS A 11 -4.93 -14.21 8.66
C HIS A 11 -3.91 -13.72 7.60
N PRO A 12 -3.80 -14.37 6.43
CA PRO A 12 -2.93 -13.88 5.35
C PRO A 12 -3.17 -12.41 4.99
N GLU A 13 -4.41 -11.92 5.19
CA GLU A 13 -4.80 -10.53 5.00
C GLU A 13 -4.08 -9.58 5.95
N ASP A 14 -4.01 -9.92 7.23
CA ASP A 14 -3.36 -9.07 8.25
C ASP A 14 -1.86 -8.95 8.00
N ILE A 15 -1.26 -10.04 7.50
CA ILE A 15 0.15 -10.06 7.11
C ILE A 15 0.37 -9.16 5.88
N TYR A 16 -0.50 -9.28 4.88
CA TYR A 16 -0.47 -8.45 3.68
C TYR A 16 -0.54 -6.97 4.05
N GLN A 17 -1.55 -6.55 4.83
CA GLN A 17 -1.74 -5.15 5.24
C GLN A 17 -0.55 -4.62 6.05
N THR A 18 0.00 -5.43 6.95
CA THR A 18 1.16 -5.04 7.74
C THR A 18 2.39 -4.83 6.86
N LEU A 19 2.65 -5.73 5.90
CA LEU A 19 3.78 -5.63 5.00
C LEU A 19 3.60 -4.48 4.00
N GLU A 20 2.41 -4.30 3.46
CA GLU A 20 2.06 -3.16 2.60
C GLU A 20 2.33 -1.84 3.32
N HIS A 21 1.85 -1.71 4.55
CA HIS A 21 2.11 -0.53 5.38
C HIS A 21 3.61 -0.31 5.64
N ASP A 22 4.36 -1.38 5.94
CA ASP A 22 5.80 -1.28 6.19
C ASP A 22 6.59 -0.88 4.93
N ILE A 23 6.14 -1.30 3.74
CA ILE A 23 6.72 -0.89 2.46
C ILE A 23 6.38 0.58 2.15
N VAL A 24 5.11 0.96 2.27
CA VAL A 24 4.64 2.33 1.98
C VAL A 24 5.25 3.35 2.95
N THR A 25 5.43 2.98 4.22
CA THR A 25 6.08 3.85 5.23
C THR A 25 7.60 3.79 5.20
N LEU A 26 8.20 3.08 4.23
CA LEU A 26 9.64 2.93 4.06
C LEU A 26 10.36 2.27 5.25
N LYS A 27 9.66 1.54 6.10
CA LYS A 27 10.27 0.67 7.12
C LYS A 27 11.02 -0.48 6.46
N ILE A 28 10.47 -0.99 5.35
CA ILE A 28 11.16 -1.88 4.43
C ILE A 28 11.47 -1.06 3.18
N LYS A 29 12.75 -0.93 2.87
CA LYS A 29 13.19 -0.02 1.81
C LYS A 29 13.00 -0.63 0.41
N PRO A 30 12.74 0.21 -0.62
CA PRO A 30 12.78 -0.24 -2.01
C PRO A 30 14.11 -0.91 -2.35
N GLY A 31 14.05 -2.07 -3.01
CA GLY A 31 15.22 -2.89 -3.32
C GLY A 31 15.71 -3.79 -2.18
N GLU A 32 15.11 -3.72 -1.00
CA GLU A 32 15.44 -4.60 0.12
C GLU A 32 14.91 -6.01 -0.11
N THR A 33 15.67 -7.01 0.33
CA THR A 33 15.28 -8.41 0.23
C THR A 33 14.53 -8.85 1.48
N ILE A 34 13.35 -9.39 1.30
CA ILE A 34 12.51 -9.94 2.36
C ILE A 34 12.71 -11.46 2.42
N SER A 35 13.05 -11.97 3.59
CA SER A 35 13.18 -13.41 3.83
C SER A 35 11.89 -14.01 4.40
N GLU A 36 11.33 -15.04 3.75
CA GLU A 36 10.18 -15.79 4.27
C GLU A 36 10.42 -16.28 5.72
N ASN A 37 11.65 -16.74 6.01
CA ASN A 37 11.99 -17.25 7.34
C ASN A 37 11.96 -16.14 8.41
N GLN A 38 12.38 -14.92 8.06
CA GLN A 38 12.29 -13.78 8.97
C GLN A 38 10.85 -13.39 9.22
N LEU A 39 10.00 -13.40 8.20
CA LEU A 39 8.58 -13.13 8.34
C LEU A 39 7.86 -14.18 9.18
N CYS A 40 8.16 -15.47 8.97
CA CYS A 40 7.63 -16.55 9.81
C CYS A 40 7.97 -16.36 11.29
N LYS A 41 9.21 -15.96 11.59
CA LYS A 41 9.65 -15.66 12.96
C LYS A 41 8.96 -14.40 13.51
N ARG A 42 8.85 -13.35 12.70
CA ARG A 42 8.23 -12.07 13.11
C ARG A 42 6.76 -12.22 13.46
N PHE A 43 6.02 -12.98 12.66
CA PHE A 43 4.58 -13.19 12.85
C PHE A 43 4.23 -14.44 13.68
N GLY A 44 5.19 -15.30 13.96
CA GLY A 44 4.96 -16.53 14.71
C GLY A 44 4.11 -17.58 13.97
N ILE A 45 4.16 -17.60 12.64
CA ILE A 45 3.29 -18.39 11.78
C ILE A 45 4.07 -19.28 10.80
N SER A 46 3.36 -20.22 10.17
CA SER A 46 3.92 -21.11 9.14
C SER A 46 4.20 -20.37 7.82
N ARG A 47 4.92 -21.02 6.92
CA ARG A 47 5.28 -20.44 5.60
C ARG A 47 4.11 -20.24 4.66
N THR A 48 3.06 -21.06 4.78
CA THR A 48 1.92 -21.03 3.84
C THR A 48 1.20 -19.66 3.82
N PRO A 49 0.74 -19.10 4.96
CA PRO A 49 0.11 -17.78 4.96
C PRO A 49 1.07 -16.65 4.59
N VAL A 50 2.37 -16.77 4.92
CA VAL A 50 3.40 -15.80 4.51
C VAL A 50 3.54 -15.78 2.99
N ARG A 51 3.62 -16.94 2.34
CA ARG A 51 3.69 -17.04 0.88
C ARG A 51 2.46 -16.48 0.19
N ALA A 52 1.27 -16.77 0.72
CA ALA A 52 0.03 -16.22 0.18
C ALA A 52 0.03 -14.68 0.23
N ALA A 53 0.47 -14.08 1.34
CA ALA A 53 0.60 -12.63 1.46
C ALA A 53 1.65 -12.05 0.50
N LEU A 54 2.82 -12.69 0.36
CA LEU A 54 3.86 -12.27 -0.58
C LEU A 54 3.42 -12.37 -2.05
N GLN A 55 2.71 -13.43 -2.44
CA GLN A 55 2.15 -13.55 -3.78
C GLN A 55 1.15 -12.43 -4.09
N ARG A 56 0.34 -12.05 -3.12
CA ARG A 56 -0.59 -10.94 -3.28
C ARG A 56 0.12 -9.59 -3.38
N LEU A 57 1.19 -9.37 -2.61
CA LEU A 57 2.05 -8.18 -2.75
C LEU A 57 2.72 -8.14 -4.14
N GLU A 58 3.11 -9.27 -4.69
CA GLU A 58 3.66 -9.38 -6.04
C GLU A 58 2.62 -9.04 -7.10
N GLN A 59 1.39 -9.55 -6.99
CA GLN A 59 0.28 -9.22 -7.89
C GLN A 59 -0.03 -7.72 -7.92
N ASN A 60 0.12 -7.06 -6.77
CA ASN A 60 -0.07 -5.61 -6.64
C ASN A 60 1.21 -4.79 -6.96
N GLY A 61 2.31 -5.44 -7.34
CA GLY A 61 3.53 -4.78 -7.77
C GLY A 61 4.43 -4.24 -6.65
N PHE A 62 4.13 -4.52 -5.38
CA PHE A 62 4.96 -4.08 -4.25
C PHE A 62 6.27 -4.84 -4.11
N VAL A 63 6.27 -6.11 -4.49
CA VAL A 63 7.44 -6.98 -4.42
C VAL A 63 7.59 -7.81 -5.68
N GLN A 64 8.77 -8.36 -5.88
CA GLN A 64 9.09 -9.31 -6.93
C GLN A 64 9.67 -10.58 -6.32
N ILE A 65 9.06 -11.72 -6.57
CA ILE A 65 9.54 -13.02 -6.09
C ILE A 65 10.52 -13.56 -7.12
N ILE A 66 11.80 -13.66 -6.74
CA ILE A 66 12.84 -14.18 -7.61
C ILE A 66 13.18 -15.61 -7.16
N PRO A 67 13.01 -16.62 -8.02
CA PRO A 67 13.38 -17.98 -7.69
C PRO A 67 14.83 -18.09 -7.20
N CYS A 68 15.05 -18.80 -6.12
CA CYS A 68 16.35 -19.00 -5.49
C CYS A 68 17.04 -17.77 -4.88
N LYS A 69 16.50 -16.57 -5.06
CA LYS A 69 17.08 -15.33 -4.48
C LYS A 69 16.22 -14.71 -3.37
N GLY A 70 14.94 -15.06 -3.31
CA GLY A 70 14.00 -14.51 -2.32
C GLY A 70 13.09 -13.45 -2.91
N THR A 71 12.41 -12.72 -2.03
CA THR A 71 11.47 -11.66 -2.40
C THR A 71 12.14 -10.31 -2.26
N ILE A 72 12.11 -9.50 -3.31
CA ILE A 72 12.71 -8.15 -3.32
C ILE A 72 11.60 -7.12 -3.41
N VAL A 73 11.67 -6.06 -2.59
CA VAL A 73 10.76 -4.92 -2.68
C VAL A 73 11.03 -4.18 -4.00
N THR A 74 9.97 -3.95 -4.76
CA THR A 74 10.08 -3.28 -6.08
C THR A 74 10.70 -1.89 -5.91
N PRO A 75 11.79 -1.57 -6.62
CA PRO A 75 12.37 -0.24 -6.58
C PRO A 75 11.42 0.79 -7.19
N ILE A 76 11.42 2.00 -6.65
CA ILE A 76 10.60 3.11 -7.17
C ILE A 76 11.24 3.62 -8.47
N ASN A 77 10.48 3.59 -9.56
CA ASN A 77 10.90 4.18 -10.83
C ASN A 77 10.43 5.64 -10.89
N LEU A 78 11.36 6.58 -10.74
CA LEU A 78 11.05 8.00 -10.73
C LEU A 78 10.52 8.51 -12.08
N ASP A 79 10.92 7.92 -13.20
CA ASP A 79 10.40 8.30 -14.53
C ASP A 79 8.90 8.01 -14.64
N ILE A 80 8.45 6.88 -14.07
CA ILE A 80 7.02 6.53 -14.01
C ILE A 80 6.28 7.50 -13.08
N VAL A 81 6.87 7.86 -11.94
CA VAL A 81 6.29 8.83 -11.01
C VAL A 81 6.10 10.17 -11.71
N ASP A 82 7.09 10.67 -12.42
CA ASP A 82 7.01 11.92 -13.17
C ASP A 82 5.92 11.89 -14.25
N GLN A 83 5.80 10.78 -14.98
CA GLN A 83 4.72 10.59 -15.95
C GLN A 83 3.34 10.60 -15.31
N ILE A 84 3.17 9.93 -14.18
CA ILE A 84 1.90 9.90 -13.43
C ILE A 84 1.55 11.29 -12.92
N VAL A 85 2.50 12.01 -12.33
CA VAL A 85 2.31 13.38 -11.85
C VAL A 85 1.92 14.31 -13.01
N TYR A 86 2.58 14.20 -14.15
CA TYR A 86 2.24 14.99 -15.34
C TYR A 86 0.81 14.71 -15.83
N GLN A 87 0.45 13.43 -15.95
CA GLN A 87 -0.90 13.03 -16.39
C GLN A 87 -1.97 13.52 -15.40
N ARG A 88 -1.75 13.33 -14.11
CA ARG A 88 -2.69 13.81 -13.08
C ARG A 88 -2.86 15.31 -13.14
N THR A 89 -1.75 16.05 -13.21
CA THR A 89 -1.80 17.52 -13.27
C THR A 89 -2.57 18.01 -14.50
N ALA A 90 -2.36 17.38 -15.65
CA ALA A 90 -3.06 17.74 -16.89
C ALA A 90 -4.57 17.48 -16.78
N VAL A 91 -4.95 16.27 -16.35
CA VAL A 91 -6.37 15.88 -16.26
C VAL A 91 -7.08 16.65 -15.15
N GLU A 92 -6.50 16.71 -13.94
CA GLU A 92 -7.11 17.38 -12.79
C GLU A 92 -7.27 18.91 -13.06
N SER A 93 -6.32 19.55 -13.73
CA SER A 93 -6.41 20.96 -14.11
C SER A 93 -7.55 21.22 -15.11
N MET A 94 -7.73 20.34 -16.08
CA MET A 94 -8.83 20.45 -17.07
C MET A 94 -10.18 20.23 -16.39
N VAL A 95 -10.30 19.15 -15.61
CA VAL A 95 -11.53 18.84 -14.89
C VAL A 95 -11.91 19.95 -13.91
N LEU A 96 -10.95 20.51 -13.19
CA LEU A 96 -11.19 21.62 -12.27
C LEU A 96 -11.66 22.88 -13.01
N ARG A 97 -11.04 23.18 -14.17
CA ARG A 97 -11.45 24.32 -15.01
C ARG A 97 -12.88 24.17 -15.51
N ASP A 98 -13.22 22.99 -16.05
CA ASP A 98 -14.56 22.69 -16.53
C ASP A 98 -15.58 22.73 -15.40
N PHE A 99 -15.21 22.19 -14.24
CA PHE A 99 -16.04 22.23 -13.04
C PHE A 99 -16.36 23.64 -12.59
N ILE A 100 -15.37 24.55 -12.52
CA ILE A 100 -15.58 25.94 -12.13
C ILE A 100 -16.51 26.68 -13.10
N GLN A 101 -16.49 26.33 -14.39
CA GLN A 101 -17.37 26.96 -15.38
C GLN A 101 -18.84 26.50 -15.25
N VAL A 102 -19.08 25.28 -14.77
CA VAL A 102 -20.42 24.66 -14.73
C VAL A 102 -21.06 24.76 -13.34
N CYS A 103 -20.26 24.75 -12.27
CA CYS A 103 -20.76 24.66 -10.90
C CYS A 103 -21.15 26.02 -10.31
N SER A 104 -22.25 26.02 -9.57
CA SER A 104 -22.65 27.15 -8.76
C SER A 104 -21.74 27.30 -7.51
N PRO A 105 -21.63 28.52 -6.92
CA PRO A 105 -20.83 28.73 -5.71
C PRO A 105 -21.20 27.83 -4.52
N LYS A 106 -22.45 27.39 -4.44
CA LYS A 106 -22.92 26.47 -3.37
C LYS A 106 -22.37 25.05 -3.53
N GLU A 107 -22.30 24.54 -4.75
CA GLU A 107 -21.75 23.21 -5.07
C GLU A 107 -20.25 23.17 -4.86
N TYR A 108 -19.57 24.26 -5.17
CA TYR A 108 -18.12 24.41 -4.95
C TYR A 108 -17.76 24.31 -3.46
N ILE A 109 -18.52 24.99 -2.59
CA ILE A 109 -18.33 24.92 -1.13
C ILE A 109 -18.55 23.49 -0.62
N CYS A 110 -19.60 22.79 -1.11
CA CYS A 110 -19.88 21.41 -0.72
C CYS A 110 -18.72 20.47 -1.05
N LEU A 111 -18.08 20.63 -2.18
CA LEU A 111 -16.96 19.80 -2.63
C LEU A 111 -15.70 20.05 -1.79
N LEU A 112 -15.43 21.29 -1.39
CA LEU A 112 -14.31 21.61 -0.50
C LEU A 112 -14.47 21.01 0.90
N TYR A 113 -15.71 20.94 1.42
CA TYR A 113 -15.98 20.37 2.74
C TYR A 113 -16.12 18.86 2.75
N THR A 114 -16.44 18.22 1.62
CA THR A 114 -16.58 16.77 1.52
C THR A 114 -15.33 16.04 1.04
N SER A 115 -14.34 16.76 0.51
CA SER A 115 -13.05 16.17 0.15
C SER A 115 -12.29 15.82 1.42
N PRO A 116 -11.96 14.52 1.65
CA PRO A 116 -11.18 14.13 2.82
C PRO A 116 -9.81 14.83 2.78
N SER A 117 -9.49 15.49 3.88
CA SER A 117 -8.20 16.15 4.07
C SER A 117 -7.09 15.08 4.11
N PRO A 118 -5.86 15.38 3.64
CA PRO A 118 -4.70 14.49 3.86
C PRO A 118 -4.48 14.10 5.32
N ARG A 119 -5.00 14.89 6.26
CA ARG A 119 -4.97 14.59 7.70
C ARG A 119 -5.92 13.46 8.11
N ASP A 120 -6.97 13.21 7.34
CA ASP A 120 -7.96 12.17 7.64
C ASP A 120 -7.41 10.76 7.32
N TYR A 121 -6.34 10.68 6.50
CA TYR A 121 -5.62 9.44 6.22
C TYR A 121 -4.48 9.16 7.22
N ALA A 122 -4.19 10.08 8.13
CA ALA A 122 -3.09 9.96 9.09
C ALA A 122 -3.54 9.48 10.48
N ALA A 123 -4.81 9.18 10.64
CA ALA A 123 -5.39 8.69 11.89
C ALA A 123 -5.43 7.17 11.96
#